data_2366bb230c894bfd13bbf62d8dced00b
#
_entry.id   2366bb230c894bfd13bbf62d8dced00b
#
_cell.length_a   1.000
_cell.length_b   1.000
_cell.length_c   1.000
_cell.angle_alpha   90.00
_cell.angle_beta   90.00
_cell.angle_gamma   90.00
#
_symmetry.space_group_name_H-M   'P 1'
#
loop_
_entity.id
_entity.type
_entity.pdbx_description
1 polymer ?
#
loop_
_entity_poly.entity_id
_entity_poly.type
_entity_poly.pdbx_seq_one_letter_code
_entity_poly.pdbx_strand_id
1 'polypeptide(L)'
;MMESKFHTFAQPIQSIPLPERFTYPFHYTPHPLCVIAAEETQAYLKERTEWREELQTGKMFGVLVVRTPAGEVGYLAAFSGNLAGKNVHPFFVPPIYDLLQPDGFFRQEEEQINEINARIRILQTSPALEDARSRLQSTIEYCDFVLQAAKDLMKKRKEERDRLRQFPLTEEETALLIKESQHMKAAHKLTKKSLRSILEEDQAKVDRLEQEIEQLKQERKRRSAALQRKLFEQFRILNARGEVKDLCELFAPTYQGAPPAGAGECAAPKLLQYTYQHQLEPIAMAEFWWGDSPKTEIRHHGYYYPACKGKCEPILHHMLQGLRVDENPLLADSHRETKLDILYEDDYLLVINKPEGMLSVPGKGDADSVYQRLSILYPEATGPIIVHRLDMATSGLLLAAKTKEAHQNLQAQFKNRTIQKRYIALLEGEVPQDEGEIRLPLCPDPLDRPRQIVSEEFGKPALTHYRVLERTSGKTLIAFYPQTGRTHQLRVHAAHPQGLHCPILGDELYGRKAERLYLHAEYLAFTHPITSEKIEIHAEVPFCPTSE
;
A
#
# COMPACT_ATOMS: atom_id res chain seq x y z
N MET A 1 -3.96 -44.45 10.55
CA MET A 1 -5.11 -43.87 9.82
C MET A 1 -5.21 -42.41 10.28
N MET A 2 -5.08 -41.43 9.37
CA MET A 2 -5.37 -40.03 9.74
C MET A 2 -6.86 -39.94 10.08
N GLU A 3 -7.20 -39.35 11.22
CA GLU A 3 -8.59 -39.04 11.58
C GLU A 3 -9.25 -38.19 10.48
N SER A 4 -10.43 -38.62 10.02
CA SER A 4 -11.19 -37.87 9.04
C SER A 4 -11.56 -36.49 9.62
N LYS A 5 -11.39 -35.42 8.82
CA LYS A 5 -11.80 -34.05 9.17
C LYS A 5 -13.20 -33.72 8.67
N PHE A 6 -13.90 -34.71 8.17
CA PHE A 6 -15.30 -34.62 7.75
C PHE A 6 -16.22 -34.65 8.96
N HIS A 7 -17.09 -33.65 9.06
CA HIS A 7 -18.10 -33.52 10.10
C HIS A 7 -19.48 -33.73 9.49
N THR A 8 -20.31 -34.55 10.14
CA THR A 8 -21.75 -34.67 9.84
C THR A 8 -22.50 -33.56 10.57
N PHE A 9 -23.57 -33.05 9.95
CA PHE A 9 -24.43 -32.06 10.60
C PHE A 9 -25.16 -32.66 11.79
N ALA A 10 -25.19 -31.95 12.91
CA ALA A 10 -25.90 -32.37 14.11
C ALA A 10 -27.42 -32.29 13.95
N GLN A 11 -27.91 -31.42 13.05
CA GLN A 11 -29.34 -31.25 12.76
C GLN A 11 -29.72 -31.77 11.37
N PRO A 12 -30.98 -32.13 11.12
CA PRO A 12 -31.47 -32.59 9.81
C PRO A 12 -31.31 -31.48 8.75
N ILE A 13 -30.71 -31.82 7.62
CA ILE A 13 -30.43 -30.87 6.51
C ILE A 13 -31.25 -31.18 5.25
N GLN A 14 -32.06 -32.22 5.23
CA GLN A 14 -32.77 -32.75 4.04
C GLN A 14 -33.75 -31.74 3.41
N SER A 15 -34.25 -30.79 4.20
CA SER A 15 -35.15 -29.74 3.71
C SER A 15 -34.43 -28.55 3.01
N ILE A 16 -33.10 -28.51 3.07
CA ILE A 16 -32.32 -27.43 2.49
C ILE A 16 -31.81 -27.88 1.11
N PRO A 17 -32.23 -27.24 0.01
CA PRO A 17 -31.77 -27.61 -1.32
C PRO A 17 -30.28 -27.32 -1.45
N LEU A 18 -29.57 -28.18 -2.14
CA LEU A 18 -28.14 -27.94 -2.47
C LEU A 18 -28.04 -26.92 -3.60
N PRO A 19 -27.02 -26.05 -3.58
CA PRO A 19 -26.81 -25.11 -4.66
C PRO A 19 -26.35 -25.84 -5.93
N GLU A 20 -26.73 -25.31 -7.10
CA GLU A 20 -26.33 -25.88 -8.40
C GLU A 20 -24.87 -25.55 -8.78
N ARG A 21 -24.33 -24.49 -8.21
CA ARG A 21 -22.97 -23.98 -8.44
C ARG A 21 -22.26 -23.78 -7.12
N PHE A 22 -20.94 -23.87 -7.15
CA PHE A 22 -20.09 -23.57 -5.99
C PHE A 22 -20.07 -22.07 -5.70
N THR A 23 -20.04 -21.69 -4.44
CA THR A 23 -19.97 -20.30 -3.97
C THR A 23 -18.82 -19.54 -4.63
N TYR A 24 -19.08 -18.35 -5.19
CA TYR A 24 -18.01 -17.43 -5.62
C TYR A 24 -17.34 -16.79 -4.40
N PRO A 25 -16.06 -17.10 -4.09
CA PRO A 25 -15.48 -16.81 -2.77
C PRO A 25 -15.34 -15.32 -2.44
N PHE A 26 -15.32 -14.44 -3.46
CA PHE A 26 -15.02 -13.01 -3.29
C PHE A 26 -16.26 -12.14 -3.14
N HIS A 27 -17.46 -12.71 -3.35
CA HIS A 27 -18.75 -12.05 -3.11
C HIS A 27 -19.87 -13.08 -3.04
N TYR A 28 -20.46 -13.24 -1.89
CA TYR A 28 -21.54 -14.22 -1.68
C TYR A 28 -22.39 -13.86 -0.47
N THR A 29 -23.63 -14.35 -0.47
CA THR A 29 -24.43 -14.55 0.73
C THR A 29 -24.23 -15.99 1.18
N PRO A 30 -23.89 -16.26 2.46
CA PRO A 30 -23.67 -17.62 2.92
C PRO A 30 -24.88 -18.53 2.66
N HIS A 31 -24.62 -19.69 2.07
CA HIS A 31 -25.65 -20.70 1.90
C HIS A 31 -26.15 -21.20 3.27
N PRO A 32 -27.45 -21.53 3.48
CA PRO A 32 -27.95 -21.98 4.77
C PRO A 32 -27.17 -23.14 5.38
N LEU A 33 -26.70 -24.11 4.60
CA LEU A 33 -25.82 -25.17 5.09
C LEU A 33 -24.47 -24.66 5.62
N CYS A 34 -23.91 -23.62 5.03
CA CYS A 34 -22.69 -23.00 5.53
C CYS A 34 -22.95 -22.23 6.84
N VAL A 35 -24.15 -21.66 7.00
CA VAL A 35 -24.54 -21.01 8.26
C VAL A 35 -24.59 -22.04 9.39
N ILE A 36 -25.24 -23.19 9.17
CA ILE A 36 -25.29 -24.28 10.13
C ILE A 36 -23.87 -24.79 10.47
N ALA A 37 -23.07 -25.08 9.46
CA ALA A 37 -21.67 -25.52 9.67
C ALA A 37 -20.84 -24.50 10.46
N ALA A 38 -21.04 -23.20 10.20
CA ALA A 38 -20.39 -22.13 10.93
C ALA A 38 -20.86 -22.06 12.40
N GLU A 39 -22.16 -22.20 12.65
CA GLU A 39 -22.72 -22.22 14.00
C GLU A 39 -22.19 -23.41 14.82
N GLU A 40 -22.11 -24.62 14.24
CA GLU A 40 -21.52 -25.80 14.87
C GLU A 40 -20.02 -25.62 15.13
N THR A 41 -19.29 -25.01 14.20
CA THR A 41 -17.88 -24.63 14.39
C THR A 41 -17.72 -23.61 15.51
N GLN A 42 -18.59 -22.60 15.58
CA GLN A 42 -18.60 -21.60 16.65
C GLN A 42 -18.94 -22.22 18.01
N ALA A 43 -19.85 -23.19 18.05
CA ALA A 43 -20.14 -23.95 19.27
C ALA A 43 -18.87 -24.69 19.76
N TYR A 44 -18.20 -25.39 18.87
CA TYR A 44 -16.92 -26.05 19.17
C TYR A 44 -15.87 -25.06 19.71
N LEU A 45 -15.74 -23.86 19.11
CA LEU A 45 -14.80 -22.82 19.58
C LEU A 45 -15.14 -22.29 20.97
N LYS A 46 -16.43 -22.14 21.30
CA LYS A 46 -16.90 -21.68 22.62
C LYS A 46 -16.51 -22.65 23.75
N GLU A 47 -16.47 -23.95 23.47
CA GLU A 47 -16.09 -24.97 24.42
C GLU A 47 -14.58 -24.99 24.71
N ARG A 48 -13.75 -24.35 23.87
CA ARG A 48 -12.28 -24.31 24.00
C ARG A 48 -11.82 -23.12 24.84
N THR A 49 -11.95 -23.27 26.14
CA THR A 49 -11.58 -22.21 27.10
C THR A 49 -10.10 -21.90 27.07
N GLU A 50 -9.24 -22.87 26.76
CA GLU A 50 -7.78 -22.73 26.63
C GLU A 50 -7.34 -21.85 25.45
N TRP A 51 -8.23 -21.59 24.48
CA TRP A 51 -7.94 -20.72 23.31
C TRP A 51 -8.53 -19.32 23.45
N ARG A 52 -9.20 -19.02 24.57
CA ARG A 52 -10.00 -17.81 24.76
C ARG A 52 -9.20 -16.51 24.51
N GLU A 53 -8.00 -16.39 25.09
CA GLU A 53 -7.18 -15.18 24.94
C GLU A 53 -6.76 -14.95 23.49
N GLU A 54 -6.31 -16.00 22.80
CA GLU A 54 -5.92 -15.88 21.40
C GLU A 54 -7.12 -15.61 20.50
N LEU A 55 -8.23 -16.30 20.72
CA LEU A 55 -9.46 -16.10 19.97
C LEU A 55 -10.06 -14.70 20.15
N GLN A 56 -9.86 -14.08 21.32
CA GLN A 56 -10.28 -12.71 21.57
C GLN A 56 -9.55 -11.70 20.68
N THR A 57 -8.29 -11.94 20.32
CA THR A 57 -7.53 -11.04 19.42
C THR A 57 -8.09 -11.00 18.00
N GLY A 58 -8.96 -11.93 17.64
CA GLY A 58 -9.65 -12.02 16.36
C GLY A 58 -8.94 -12.89 15.33
N LYS A 59 -9.71 -13.80 14.73
CA LYS A 59 -9.23 -14.78 13.74
C LYS A 59 -10.31 -15.12 12.70
N MET A 60 -9.88 -15.37 11.47
CA MET A 60 -10.74 -15.85 10.40
C MET A 60 -10.86 -17.38 10.45
N PHE A 61 -12.08 -17.87 10.44
CA PHE A 61 -12.43 -19.28 10.26
C PHE A 61 -13.20 -19.46 8.95
N GLY A 62 -13.15 -20.68 8.40
CA GLY A 62 -13.91 -21.04 7.22
C GLY A 62 -14.56 -22.40 7.38
N VAL A 63 -15.69 -22.57 6.71
CA VAL A 63 -16.40 -23.85 6.57
C VAL A 63 -16.64 -24.13 5.10
N LEU A 64 -16.60 -25.40 4.74
CA LEU A 64 -16.84 -25.89 3.39
C LEU A 64 -17.79 -27.10 3.46
N VAL A 65 -18.98 -26.94 2.93
CA VAL A 65 -19.93 -28.04 2.75
C VAL A 65 -19.43 -28.90 1.60
N VAL A 66 -19.34 -30.21 1.85
CA VAL A 66 -18.81 -31.17 0.90
C VAL A 66 -19.72 -32.41 0.82
N ARG A 67 -19.61 -33.14 -0.31
CA ARG A 67 -20.22 -34.45 -0.49
C ARG A 67 -19.12 -35.50 -0.60
N THR A 68 -19.27 -36.60 0.12
CA THR A 68 -18.37 -37.77 -0.01
C THR A 68 -18.67 -38.55 -1.30
N PRO A 69 -17.76 -39.39 -1.78
CA PRO A 69 -18.03 -40.31 -2.90
C PRO A 69 -19.19 -41.27 -2.64
N ALA A 70 -19.51 -41.52 -1.37
CA ALA A 70 -20.69 -42.33 -0.97
C ALA A 70 -22.00 -41.54 -1.00
N GLY A 71 -21.96 -40.22 -1.32
CA GLY A 71 -23.15 -39.36 -1.40
C GLY A 71 -23.54 -38.69 -0.08
N GLU A 72 -22.78 -38.89 0.99
CA GLU A 72 -23.04 -38.26 2.29
C GLU A 72 -22.63 -36.78 2.25
N VAL A 73 -23.50 -35.89 2.72
CA VAL A 73 -23.27 -34.45 2.83
C VAL A 73 -22.87 -34.08 4.24
N GLY A 74 -21.76 -33.37 4.37
CA GLY A 74 -21.24 -32.86 5.64
C GLY A 74 -20.40 -31.63 5.40
N TYR A 75 -19.55 -31.28 6.36
CA TYR A 75 -18.71 -30.10 6.23
C TYR A 75 -17.28 -30.31 6.74
N LEU A 76 -16.40 -29.46 6.28
CA LEU A 76 -15.02 -29.29 6.74
C LEU A 76 -14.90 -27.92 7.40
N ALA A 77 -13.99 -27.79 8.38
CA ALA A 77 -13.67 -26.51 9.02
C ALA A 77 -12.18 -26.21 8.95
N ALA A 78 -11.83 -24.93 8.87
CA ALA A 78 -10.44 -24.45 8.86
C ALA A 78 -10.31 -23.11 9.60
N PHE A 79 -9.08 -22.75 9.94
CA PHE A 79 -8.70 -21.42 10.46
C PHE A 79 -7.51 -20.86 9.70
N SER A 80 -7.38 -19.54 9.68
CA SER A 80 -6.26 -18.85 9.04
C SER A 80 -5.03 -18.81 9.95
N GLY A 81 -3.85 -19.10 9.38
CA GLY A 81 -2.57 -19.13 10.11
C GLY A 81 -2.48 -20.29 11.09
N ASN A 82 -1.97 -20.03 12.30
CA ASN A 82 -1.89 -20.98 13.42
C ASN A 82 -2.92 -20.65 14.50
N LEU A 83 -3.23 -21.58 15.38
CA LEU A 83 -4.12 -21.44 16.52
C LEU A 83 -3.50 -22.14 17.74
N ALA A 84 -3.43 -21.45 18.88
CA ALA A 84 -2.78 -21.93 20.11
C ALA A 84 -1.34 -22.45 19.86
N GLY A 85 -0.57 -21.69 19.05
CA GLY A 85 0.80 -22.03 18.69
C GLY A 85 0.95 -23.26 17.76
N LYS A 86 -0.16 -23.81 17.25
CA LYS A 86 -0.19 -25.00 16.37
C LYS A 86 -0.96 -24.67 15.08
N ASN A 87 -0.61 -25.37 14.02
CA ASN A 87 -1.31 -25.30 12.74
C ASN A 87 -2.15 -26.56 12.44
N VAL A 88 -2.10 -27.57 13.29
CA VAL A 88 -2.86 -28.82 13.20
C VAL A 88 -3.68 -29.00 14.47
N HIS A 89 -4.98 -29.19 14.31
CA HIS A 89 -5.95 -29.51 15.39
C HIS A 89 -6.93 -30.61 14.93
N PRO A 90 -7.46 -31.44 15.85
CA PRO A 90 -8.34 -32.56 15.49
C PRO A 90 -9.58 -32.15 14.69
N PHE A 91 -10.23 -31.06 15.04
CA PHE A 91 -11.45 -30.59 14.40
C PHE A 91 -11.24 -29.96 13.01
N PHE A 92 -10.09 -29.37 12.76
CA PHE A 92 -9.82 -28.58 11.57
C PHE A 92 -8.98 -29.35 10.53
N VAL A 93 -9.16 -29.03 9.25
CA VAL A 93 -8.29 -29.53 8.19
C VAL A 93 -6.85 -29.05 8.39
N PRO A 94 -5.85 -29.86 8.02
CA PRO A 94 -4.45 -29.48 8.17
C PRO A 94 -4.05 -28.32 7.23
N PRO A 95 -2.92 -27.64 7.47
CA PRO A 95 -2.37 -26.68 6.53
C PRO A 95 -1.95 -27.36 5.22
N ILE A 96 -1.86 -26.59 4.13
CA ILE A 96 -1.36 -27.07 2.82
C ILE A 96 0.08 -27.54 2.95
N TYR A 97 0.87 -26.77 3.70
CA TYR A 97 2.23 -27.12 4.09
C TYR A 97 2.44 -26.81 5.58
N ASP A 98 3.00 -27.76 6.32
CA ASP A 98 3.26 -27.58 7.75
C ASP A 98 4.60 -26.88 7.98
N LEU A 99 4.52 -25.57 8.27
CA LEU A 99 5.66 -24.71 8.61
C LEU A 99 6.30 -25.03 9.97
N LEU A 100 5.54 -25.65 10.86
CA LEU A 100 5.94 -25.88 12.25
C LEU A 100 6.58 -27.26 12.47
N GLN A 101 6.87 -28.00 11.39
CA GLN A 101 7.57 -29.28 11.48
C GLN A 101 8.89 -29.11 12.24
N PRO A 102 9.15 -29.92 13.30
CA PRO A 102 10.32 -29.74 14.18
C PRO A 102 11.66 -29.81 13.43
N ASP A 103 11.78 -30.73 12.46
CA ASP A 103 12.99 -30.96 11.67
C ASP A 103 12.93 -30.34 10.26
N GLY A 104 11.97 -29.41 10.05
CA GLY A 104 11.77 -28.75 8.76
C GLY A 104 12.92 -27.78 8.42
N PHE A 105 13.28 -27.73 7.13
CA PHE A 105 14.31 -26.81 6.63
C PHE A 105 14.05 -25.34 7.01
N PHE A 106 12.79 -24.97 7.19
CA PHE A 106 12.40 -23.60 7.54
C PHE A 106 12.97 -23.19 8.90
N ARG A 107 12.83 -24.04 9.92
CA ARG A 107 13.37 -23.75 11.26
C ARG A 107 14.90 -23.68 11.28
N GLN A 108 15.57 -24.58 10.56
CA GLN A 108 17.03 -24.58 10.49
C GLN A 108 17.58 -23.32 9.85
N GLU A 109 16.99 -22.87 8.75
CA GLU A 109 17.40 -21.62 8.07
C GLU A 109 16.99 -20.38 8.87
N GLU A 110 15.84 -20.40 9.54
CA GLU A 110 15.41 -19.31 10.43
C GLU A 110 16.39 -19.13 11.59
N GLU A 111 16.88 -20.20 12.19
CA GLU A 111 17.88 -20.16 13.24
C GLU A 111 19.18 -19.50 12.77
N GLN A 112 19.69 -19.89 11.59
CA GLN A 112 20.87 -19.25 10.99
C GLN A 112 20.66 -17.77 10.70
N ILE A 113 19.48 -17.37 10.23
CA ILE A 113 19.12 -15.96 10.03
C ILE A 113 19.08 -15.21 11.36
N ASN A 114 18.60 -15.84 12.43
CA ASN A 114 18.56 -15.26 13.77
C ASN A 114 19.97 -15.11 14.37
N GLU A 115 20.89 -16.02 14.10
CA GLU A 115 22.31 -15.89 14.47
C GLU A 115 22.94 -14.67 13.76
N ILE A 116 22.70 -14.49 12.47
CA ILE A 116 23.17 -13.32 11.73
C ILE A 116 22.59 -12.04 12.32
N ASN A 117 21.29 -12.01 12.66
CA ASN A 117 20.66 -10.87 13.31
C ASN A 117 21.28 -10.54 14.67
N ALA A 118 21.61 -11.56 15.47
CA ALA A 118 22.28 -11.38 16.76
C ALA A 118 23.68 -10.79 16.57
N ARG A 119 24.45 -11.30 15.59
CA ARG A 119 25.78 -10.79 15.26
C ARG A 119 25.76 -9.34 14.77
N ILE A 120 24.81 -8.97 13.91
CA ILE A 120 24.61 -7.58 13.47
C ILE A 120 24.37 -6.67 14.68
N ARG A 121 23.50 -7.07 15.62
CA ARG A 121 23.21 -6.28 16.83
C ARG A 121 24.47 -6.08 17.68
N ILE A 122 25.24 -7.15 17.93
CA ILE A 122 26.49 -7.09 18.69
C ILE A 122 27.48 -6.11 18.04
N LEU A 123 27.68 -6.18 16.72
CA LEU A 123 28.59 -5.31 16.00
C LEU A 123 28.13 -3.84 16.00
N GLN A 124 26.82 -3.60 15.83
CA GLN A 124 26.25 -2.25 15.85
C GLN A 124 26.36 -1.54 17.21
N THR A 125 26.38 -2.30 18.30
CA THR A 125 26.51 -1.79 19.67
C THR A 125 27.93 -2.03 20.24
N SER A 126 28.89 -2.40 19.39
CA SER A 126 30.24 -2.71 19.85
C SER A 126 30.97 -1.42 20.30
N PRO A 127 31.67 -1.48 21.46
CA PRO A 127 32.51 -0.34 21.87
C PRO A 127 33.54 0.07 20.81
N ALA A 128 34.06 -0.89 20.06
CA ALA A 128 35.03 -0.62 18.99
C ALA A 128 34.48 0.29 17.88
N LEU A 129 33.20 0.14 17.48
CA LEU A 129 32.55 0.99 16.49
C LEU A 129 32.25 2.38 17.09
N GLU A 130 31.81 2.44 18.32
CA GLU A 130 31.51 3.69 19.03
C GLU A 130 32.78 4.51 19.23
N ASP A 131 33.88 3.89 19.67
CA ASP A 131 35.19 4.53 19.82
C ASP A 131 35.74 5.01 18.48
N ALA A 132 35.62 4.20 17.41
CA ALA A 132 36.07 4.60 16.08
C ALA A 132 35.30 5.82 15.54
N ARG A 133 33.99 5.86 15.73
CA ARG A 133 33.14 7.01 15.35
C ARG A 133 33.44 8.25 16.17
N SER A 134 33.59 8.11 17.50
CA SER A 134 33.94 9.21 18.39
C SER A 134 35.31 9.80 18.04
N ARG A 135 36.28 8.94 17.73
CA ARG A 135 37.60 9.35 17.29
C ARG A 135 37.55 10.09 15.94
N LEU A 136 36.83 9.56 14.95
CA LEU A 136 36.64 10.22 13.67
C LEU A 136 35.99 11.60 13.83
N GLN A 137 34.98 11.73 14.67
CA GLN A 137 34.33 13.01 14.95
C GLN A 137 35.30 14.01 15.57
N SER A 138 36.12 13.59 16.56
CA SER A 138 37.13 14.42 17.18
C SER A 138 38.21 14.83 16.19
N THR A 139 38.60 13.94 15.26
CA THR A 139 39.57 14.22 14.20
C THR A 139 39.02 15.25 13.20
N ILE A 140 37.72 15.16 12.82
CA ILE A 140 37.07 16.16 11.95
C ILE A 140 37.12 17.54 12.63
N GLU A 141 36.72 17.65 13.88
CA GLU A 141 36.70 18.91 14.64
C GLU A 141 38.09 19.51 14.77
N TYR A 142 39.10 18.68 15.06
CA TYR A 142 40.50 19.09 15.12
C TYR A 142 41.00 19.59 13.77
N CYS A 143 40.74 18.89 12.67
CA CYS A 143 41.12 19.27 11.34
C CYS A 143 40.51 20.63 10.91
N ASP A 144 39.23 20.81 11.20
CA ASP A 144 38.53 22.06 10.91
C ASP A 144 39.10 23.23 11.71
N PHE A 145 39.35 23.02 13.01
CA PHE A 145 39.98 24.03 13.85
C PHE A 145 41.36 24.46 13.34
N VAL A 146 42.26 23.49 13.03
CA VAL A 146 43.60 23.77 12.55
C VAL A 146 43.58 24.47 11.18
N LEU A 147 42.73 24.04 10.25
CA LEU A 147 42.58 24.66 8.94
C LEU A 147 42.04 26.08 9.03
N GLN A 148 41.11 26.32 9.93
CA GLN A 148 40.54 27.66 10.15
C GLN A 148 41.61 28.59 10.76
N ALA A 149 42.34 28.15 11.78
CA ALA A 149 43.43 28.91 12.39
C ALA A 149 44.54 29.25 11.38
N ALA A 150 44.90 28.30 10.51
CA ALA A 150 45.89 28.54 9.46
C ALA A 150 45.41 29.57 8.42
N LYS A 151 44.14 29.56 8.04
CA LYS A 151 43.53 30.55 7.13
C LYS A 151 43.52 31.94 7.78
N ASP A 152 43.16 32.04 9.05
CA ASP A 152 43.12 33.32 9.76
C ASP A 152 44.52 33.92 9.92
N LEU A 153 45.52 33.10 10.20
CA LEU A 153 46.93 33.53 10.22
C LEU A 153 47.39 34.03 8.86
N MET A 154 47.05 33.29 7.78
CA MET A 154 47.40 33.71 6.42
C MET A 154 46.75 35.06 6.06
N LYS A 155 45.52 35.28 6.46
CA LYS A 155 44.78 36.53 6.25
C LYS A 155 45.44 37.69 7.00
N LYS A 156 45.74 37.53 8.29
CA LYS A 156 46.44 38.54 9.10
C LYS A 156 47.80 38.93 8.50
N ARG A 157 48.61 37.94 8.13
CA ARG A 157 49.92 38.15 7.53
C ARG A 157 49.85 38.79 6.14
N LYS A 158 48.79 38.48 5.36
CA LYS A 158 48.51 39.17 4.10
C LYS A 158 48.22 40.65 4.33
N GLU A 159 47.32 40.97 5.26
CA GLU A 159 46.96 42.35 5.62
C GLU A 159 48.18 43.15 6.09
N GLU A 160 49.06 42.53 6.87
CA GLU A 160 50.32 43.12 7.35
C GLU A 160 51.28 43.41 6.17
N ARG A 161 51.47 42.46 5.26
CA ARG A 161 52.29 42.67 4.03
C ARG A 161 51.70 43.74 3.12
N ASP A 162 50.37 43.79 3.01
CA ASP A 162 49.70 44.81 2.16
C ASP A 162 49.82 46.22 2.78
N ARG A 163 49.87 46.35 4.13
CA ARG A 163 50.21 47.62 4.83
C ARG A 163 51.65 48.02 4.59
N LEU A 164 52.62 47.12 4.71
CA LEU A 164 54.07 47.43 4.46
C LEU A 164 54.30 47.89 3.03
N ARG A 165 53.59 47.35 2.05
CA ARG A 165 53.65 47.73 0.65
C ARG A 165 53.15 49.16 0.34
N GLN A 166 52.47 49.80 1.29
CA GLN A 166 52.06 51.19 1.14
C GLN A 166 53.22 52.19 1.37
N PHE A 167 54.39 51.72 1.88
CA PHE A 167 55.59 52.50 2.09
C PHE A 167 56.68 52.14 1.02
N PRO A 168 57.64 53.05 0.73
CA PRO A 168 58.77 52.73 -0.15
C PRO A 168 59.58 51.57 0.44
N LEU A 169 59.65 50.46 -0.28
CA LEU A 169 60.42 49.26 0.10
C LEU A 169 61.66 49.11 -0.80
N THR A 170 62.72 48.59 -0.21
CA THR A 170 63.88 48.16 -0.96
C THR A 170 63.64 46.88 -1.75
N GLU A 171 64.46 46.54 -2.74
CA GLU A 171 64.35 45.29 -3.49
C GLU A 171 64.49 44.07 -2.57
N GLU A 172 65.39 44.12 -1.58
CA GLU A 172 65.56 43.03 -0.58
C GLU A 172 64.33 42.84 0.28
N GLU A 173 63.71 43.91 0.79
CA GLU A 173 62.52 43.87 1.58
C GLU A 173 61.30 43.30 0.78
N THR A 174 61.18 43.70 -0.48
CA THR A 174 60.18 43.20 -1.41
C THR A 174 60.32 41.68 -1.65
N ALA A 175 61.57 41.23 -1.89
CA ALA A 175 61.90 39.81 -2.08
C ALA A 175 61.59 38.99 -0.80
N LEU A 176 61.83 39.56 0.38
CA LEU A 176 61.52 38.89 1.68
C LEU A 176 60.00 38.69 1.91
N LEU A 177 59.20 39.71 1.59
CA LEU A 177 57.73 39.60 1.66
C LEU A 177 57.14 38.57 0.70
N ILE A 178 57.70 38.45 -0.50
CA ILE A 178 57.32 37.42 -1.49
C ILE A 178 57.70 36.05 -0.98
N LYS A 179 58.93 35.86 -0.46
CA LYS A 179 59.37 34.57 0.10
C LYS A 179 58.53 34.12 1.30
N GLU A 180 58.19 35.05 2.19
CA GLU A 180 57.24 34.76 3.29
C GLU A 180 55.89 34.27 2.80
N SER A 181 55.29 34.96 1.79
CA SER A 181 54.01 34.57 1.20
C SER A 181 54.05 33.18 0.57
N GLN A 182 55.17 32.86 -0.14
CA GLN A 182 55.34 31.53 -0.74
C GLN A 182 55.51 30.45 0.33
N HIS A 183 56.30 30.72 1.36
CA HIS A 183 56.50 29.79 2.48
C HIS A 183 55.18 29.49 3.21
N MET A 184 54.37 30.51 3.51
CA MET A 184 53.09 30.33 4.17
C MET A 184 52.11 29.49 3.32
N LYS A 185 52.07 29.71 2.01
CA LYS A 185 51.24 28.90 1.10
C LYS A 185 51.71 27.44 1.08
N ALA A 186 53.04 27.21 1.03
CA ALA A 186 53.60 25.88 1.05
C ALA A 186 53.30 25.15 2.39
N ALA A 187 53.49 25.85 3.53
CA ALA A 187 53.17 25.34 4.85
C ALA A 187 51.68 24.95 4.96
N HIS A 188 50.77 25.84 4.52
CA HIS A 188 49.34 25.54 4.53
C HIS A 188 48.98 24.30 3.68
N LYS A 189 49.61 24.17 2.50
CA LYS A 189 49.41 23.00 1.62
C LYS A 189 49.89 21.71 2.29
N LEU A 190 51.04 21.74 3.00
CA LEU A 190 51.56 20.59 3.73
C LEU A 190 50.64 20.23 4.91
N THR A 191 50.20 21.20 5.71
CA THR A 191 49.27 21.01 6.81
C THR A 191 47.97 20.36 6.31
N LYS A 192 47.38 20.90 5.22
CA LYS A 192 46.17 20.32 4.63
C LYS A 192 46.39 18.88 4.18
N LYS A 193 47.54 18.55 3.60
CA LYS A 193 47.84 17.16 3.17
C LYS A 193 47.97 16.22 4.38
N SER A 194 48.69 16.65 5.43
CA SER A 194 48.86 15.85 6.64
C SER A 194 47.54 15.59 7.37
N LEU A 195 46.69 16.62 7.55
CA LEU A 195 45.38 16.48 8.18
C LEU A 195 44.45 15.57 7.38
N ARG A 196 44.51 15.65 6.06
CA ARG A 196 43.74 14.76 5.19
C ARG A 196 44.14 13.30 5.36
N SER A 197 45.44 13.01 5.49
CA SER A 197 45.92 11.63 5.72
C SER A 197 45.41 11.05 7.04
N ILE A 198 45.39 11.86 8.12
CA ILE A 198 44.87 11.43 9.44
C ILE A 198 43.37 11.15 9.35
N LEU A 199 42.63 12.05 8.68
CA LEU A 199 41.19 11.88 8.50
C LEU A 199 40.84 10.62 7.68
N GLU A 200 41.59 10.38 6.59
CA GLU A 200 41.43 9.19 5.74
C GLU A 200 41.72 7.89 6.53
N GLU A 201 42.69 7.92 7.46
CA GLU A 201 43.00 6.76 8.32
C GLU A 201 41.84 6.43 9.30
N ASP A 202 41.31 7.44 10.00
CA ASP A 202 40.23 7.23 10.94
C ASP A 202 38.91 6.89 10.22
N GLN A 203 38.64 7.51 9.07
CA GLN A 203 37.49 7.13 8.23
C GLN A 203 37.59 5.67 7.77
N ALA A 204 38.76 5.22 7.32
CA ALA A 204 38.96 3.84 6.88
C ALA A 204 38.80 2.80 8.01
N LYS A 205 38.93 3.19 9.27
CA LYS A 205 38.64 2.33 10.42
C LYS A 205 37.13 2.16 10.60
N VAL A 206 36.38 3.25 10.54
CA VAL A 206 34.91 3.21 10.61
C VAL A 206 34.36 2.42 9.42
N ASP A 207 34.80 2.73 8.20
CA ASP A 207 34.34 2.06 6.98
C ASP A 207 34.54 0.53 7.04
N ARG A 208 35.66 0.06 7.58
CA ARG A 208 35.91 -1.39 7.73
C ARG A 208 34.90 -2.08 8.65
N LEU A 209 34.59 -1.46 9.80
CA LEU A 209 33.62 -1.99 10.75
C LEU A 209 32.19 -1.95 10.19
N GLU A 210 31.84 -0.86 9.53
CA GLU A 210 30.54 -0.72 8.89
C GLU A 210 30.37 -1.66 7.69
N GLN A 211 31.42 -1.93 6.94
CA GLN A 211 31.41 -2.87 5.82
C GLN A 211 31.10 -4.30 6.28
N GLU A 212 31.63 -4.75 7.42
CA GLU A 212 31.28 -6.07 7.99
C GLU A 212 29.79 -6.14 8.33
N ILE A 213 29.23 -5.09 8.93
CA ILE A 213 27.80 -5.01 9.26
C ILE A 213 26.97 -5.04 7.97
N GLU A 214 27.37 -4.30 6.95
CA GLU A 214 26.62 -4.25 5.68
C GLU A 214 26.65 -5.59 4.93
N GLN A 215 27.80 -6.28 4.94
CA GLN A 215 27.91 -7.64 4.38
C GLN A 215 26.96 -8.63 5.08
N LEU A 216 26.89 -8.57 6.41
CA LEU A 216 25.95 -9.41 7.17
C LEU A 216 24.49 -9.07 6.88
N LYS A 217 24.16 -7.79 6.72
CA LYS A 217 22.81 -7.37 6.33
C LYS A 217 22.42 -7.87 4.94
N GLN A 218 23.35 -7.82 3.98
CA GLN A 218 23.13 -8.33 2.63
C GLN A 218 22.97 -9.87 2.65
N GLU A 219 23.81 -10.58 3.39
CA GLU A 219 23.69 -12.03 3.55
C GLU A 219 22.36 -12.42 4.19
N ARG A 220 21.96 -11.75 5.27
CA ARG A 220 20.64 -11.92 5.89
C ARG A 220 19.52 -11.71 4.89
N LYS A 221 19.55 -10.61 4.10
CA LYS A 221 18.55 -10.32 3.07
C LYS A 221 18.48 -11.41 2.03
N ARG A 222 19.62 -11.86 1.53
CA ARG A 222 19.73 -12.94 0.55
C ARG A 222 19.15 -14.25 1.07
N ARG A 223 19.53 -14.65 2.31
CA ARG A 223 19.03 -15.89 2.94
C ARG A 223 17.53 -15.82 3.20
N SER A 224 17.03 -14.70 3.74
CA SER A 224 15.59 -14.52 3.98
C SER A 224 14.78 -14.61 2.69
N ALA A 225 15.25 -14.01 1.60
CA ALA A 225 14.58 -14.11 0.29
C ALA A 225 14.61 -15.54 -0.27
N ALA A 226 15.75 -16.23 -0.15
CA ALA A 226 15.88 -17.62 -0.58
C ALA A 226 15.00 -18.57 0.23
N LEU A 227 14.95 -18.38 1.56
CA LEU A 227 14.08 -19.15 2.46
C LEU A 227 12.61 -18.96 2.11
N GLN A 228 12.19 -17.70 1.90
CA GLN A 228 10.82 -17.37 1.55
C GLN A 228 10.42 -18.01 0.20
N ARG A 229 11.29 -17.94 -0.81
CA ARG A 229 11.05 -18.56 -2.10
C ARG A 229 10.94 -20.09 -1.98
N LYS A 230 11.91 -20.74 -1.32
CA LYS A 230 11.88 -22.18 -1.07
C LYS A 230 10.63 -22.62 -0.32
N LEU A 231 10.16 -21.79 0.61
CA LEU A 231 8.91 -22.00 1.33
C LEU A 231 7.71 -21.99 0.39
N PHE A 232 7.58 -20.97 -0.47
CA PHE A 232 6.46 -20.86 -1.40
C PHE A 232 6.42 -21.99 -2.42
N GLU A 233 7.56 -22.52 -2.82
CA GLU A 233 7.67 -23.71 -3.70
C GLU A 233 7.15 -25.01 -3.03
N GLN A 234 7.06 -25.06 -1.68
CA GLN A 234 6.47 -26.21 -0.96
C GLN A 234 4.93 -26.20 -0.97
N PHE A 235 4.30 -25.06 -1.20
CA PHE A 235 2.86 -24.99 -1.29
C PHE A 235 2.38 -25.52 -2.64
N ARG A 236 2.12 -26.82 -2.71
CA ARG A 236 1.63 -27.53 -3.90
C ARG A 236 0.11 -27.42 -3.96
N ILE A 237 -0.41 -26.45 -4.69
CA ILE A 237 -1.83 -26.08 -4.76
C ILE A 237 -2.52 -26.89 -5.85
N LEU A 238 -3.53 -27.68 -5.44
CA LEU A 238 -4.39 -28.44 -6.33
C LEU A 238 -5.56 -27.61 -6.85
N ASN A 239 -5.95 -27.82 -8.11
CA ASN A 239 -7.24 -27.37 -8.61
C ASN A 239 -8.23 -28.54 -8.74
N ALA A 240 -9.49 -28.25 -9.09
CA ALA A 240 -10.52 -29.29 -9.23
C ALA A 240 -10.28 -30.25 -10.42
N ARG A 241 -9.33 -29.95 -11.32
CA ARG A 241 -8.90 -30.84 -12.41
C ARG A 241 -7.75 -31.76 -12.00
N GLY A 242 -7.21 -31.60 -10.78
CA GLY A 242 -6.03 -32.32 -10.30
C GLY A 242 -4.69 -31.72 -10.75
N GLU A 243 -4.68 -30.54 -11.37
CA GLU A 243 -3.46 -29.83 -11.75
C GLU A 243 -2.84 -29.18 -10.51
N VAL A 244 -1.50 -29.21 -10.42
CA VAL A 244 -0.74 -28.69 -9.28
C VAL A 244 0.13 -27.52 -9.72
N LYS A 245 0.07 -26.40 -8.99
CA LYS A 245 0.99 -25.27 -9.12
C LYS A 245 1.50 -24.86 -7.75
N ASP A 246 2.72 -24.32 -7.69
CA ASP A 246 3.20 -23.70 -6.47
C ASP A 246 2.82 -22.21 -6.38
N LEU A 247 3.05 -21.60 -5.22
CA LEU A 247 2.68 -20.18 -5.02
C LEU A 247 3.51 -19.25 -5.92
N CYS A 248 4.77 -19.56 -6.23
CA CYS A 248 5.59 -18.73 -7.11
C CYS A 248 5.02 -18.73 -8.54
N GLU A 249 4.59 -19.88 -9.04
CA GLU A 249 3.94 -20.02 -10.35
C GLU A 249 2.61 -19.26 -10.41
N LEU A 250 1.82 -19.30 -9.32
CA LEU A 250 0.53 -18.62 -9.26
C LEU A 250 0.64 -17.09 -9.19
N PHE A 251 1.67 -16.57 -8.53
CA PHE A 251 1.84 -15.14 -8.36
C PHE A 251 2.72 -14.47 -9.43
N ALA A 252 3.54 -15.23 -10.16
CA ALA A 252 4.39 -14.69 -11.21
C ALA A 252 3.66 -13.84 -12.27
N PRO A 253 2.45 -14.23 -12.77
CA PRO A 253 1.70 -13.43 -13.74
C PRO A 253 0.94 -12.26 -13.12
N THR A 254 0.91 -12.13 -11.79
CA THR A 254 0.17 -11.06 -11.11
C THR A 254 1.00 -9.78 -11.02
N TYR A 255 0.33 -8.65 -10.79
CA TYR A 255 1.02 -7.37 -10.54
C TYR A 255 1.99 -7.40 -9.34
N GLN A 256 1.79 -8.35 -8.41
CA GLN A 256 2.65 -8.53 -7.23
C GLN A 256 3.97 -9.23 -7.61
N GLY A 257 3.97 -10.06 -8.66
CA GLY A 257 5.14 -10.81 -9.14
C GLY A 257 5.68 -11.87 -8.17
N ALA A 258 5.28 -11.80 -6.89
CA ALA A 258 5.69 -12.72 -5.83
C ALA A 258 4.60 -12.88 -4.77
N PRO A 259 4.48 -14.05 -4.13
CA PRO A 259 3.50 -14.28 -3.07
C PRO A 259 3.77 -13.36 -1.86
N PRO A 260 2.73 -12.73 -1.29
CA PRO A 260 2.87 -12.01 -0.03
C PRO A 260 3.01 -12.97 1.16
N ALA A 261 3.57 -12.49 2.26
CA ALA A 261 3.71 -13.29 3.49
C ALA A 261 2.35 -13.84 3.96
N GLY A 262 2.32 -15.14 4.29
CA GLY A 262 1.11 -15.86 4.71
C GLY A 262 0.14 -16.20 3.56
N ALA A 263 0.57 -16.13 2.29
CA ALA A 263 -0.17 -16.69 1.17
C ALA A 263 -0.26 -18.22 1.32
N GLY A 264 -1.44 -18.79 1.04
CA GLY A 264 -1.70 -20.23 1.23
C GLY A 264 -2.11 -20.65 2.65
N GLU A 265 -2.01 -19.76 3.65
CA GLU A 265 -2.37 -20.06 5.05
C GLU A 265 -3.80 -19.67 5.42
N CYS A 266 -4.58 -19.10 4.52
CA CYS A 266 -5.98 -18.74 4.75
C CYS A 266 -6.88 -20.00 4.82
N ALA A 267 -8.07 -19.84 5.40
CA ALA A 267 -9.00 -20.95 5.62
C ALA A 267 -9.51 -21.57 4.29
N ALA A 268 -9.95 -20.74 3.34
CA ALA A 268 -10.50 -21.23 2.08
C ALA A 268 -9.54 -22.09 1.26
N PRO A 269 -8.27 -21.72 1.02
CA PRO A 269 -7.30 -22.59 0.35
C PRO A 269 -7.07 -23.95 1.07
N LYS A 270 -7.01 -23.95 2.41
CA LYS A 270 -6.84 -25.19 3.18
C LYS A 270 -8.03 -26.13 2.98
N LEU A 271 -9.25 -25.59 3.02
CA LEU A 271 -10.48 -26.35 2.81
C LEU A 271 -10.53 -27.01 1.44
N LEU A 272 -10.31 -26.25 0.37
CA LEU A 272 -10.33 -26.77 -0.99
C LEU A 272 -9.18 -27.78 -1.23
N GLN A 273 -7.97 -27.52 -0.70
CA GLN A 273 -6.85 -28.46 -0.81
C GLN A 273 -7.19 -29.82 -0.20
N TYR A 274 -7.74 -29.82 1.03
CA TYR A 274 -8.15 -31.06 1.71
C TYR A 274 -9.25 -31.78 0.93
N THR A 275 -10.22 -31.04 0.41
CA THR A 275 -11.33 -31.55 -0.40
C THR A 275 -10.82 -32.31 -1.62
N TYR A 276 -9.90 -31.72 -2.40
CA TYR A 276 -9.36 -32.35 -3.60
C TYR A 276 -8.45 -33.56 -3.28
N GLN A 277 -7.65 -33.45 -2.23
CA GLN A 277 -6.79 -34.55 -1.78
C GLN A 277 -7.58 -35.81 -1.34
N HIS A 278 -8.80 -35.60 -0.83
CA HIS A 278 -9.66 -36.66 -0.30
C HIS A 278 -10.83 -37.01 -1.25
N GLN A 279 -10.79 -36.50 -2.50
CA GLN A 279 -11.82 -36.76 -3.51
C GLN A 279 -13.25 -36.41 -3.05
N LEU A 280 -13.39 -35.39 -2.22
CA LEU A 280 -14.67 -34.83 -1.83
C LEU A 280 -15.15 -33.85 -2.89
N GLU A 281 -16.49 -33.73 -3.05
CA GLU A 281 -17.09 -32.74 -3.94
C GLU A 281 -17.41 -31.48 -3.15
N PRO A 282 -16.84 -30.29 -3.48
CA PRO A 282 -17.16 -29.03 -2.81
C PRO A 282 -18.52 -28.51 -3.26
N ILE A 283 -19.39 -28.12 -2.32
CA ILE A 283 -20.76 -27.68 -2.57
C ILE A 283 -20.89 -26.18 -2.34
N ALA A 284 -20.54 -25.69 -1.15
CA ALA A 284 -20.62 -24.28 -0.78
C ALA A 284 -19.63 -23.95 0.33
N MET A 285 -19.18 -22.68 0.39
CA MET A 285 -18.25 -22.25 1.43
C MET A 285 -18.69 -20.93 2.08
N ALA A 286 -18.21 -20.71 3.31
CA ALA A 286 -18.27 -19.41 3.96
C ALA A 286 -17.07 -19.22 4.89
N GLU A 287 -16.63 -17.97 5.04
CA GLU A 287 -15.63 -17.57 6.03
C GLU A 287 -16.26 -16.59 7.01
N PHE A 288 -15.95 -16.70 8.30
CA PHE A 288 -16.48 -15.84 9.36
C PHE A 288 -15.38 -15.37 10.30
N TRP A 289 -15.57 -14.18 10.88
CA TRP A 289 -14.65 -13.60 11.85
C TRP A 289 -15.03 -13.98 13.27
N TRP A 290 -14.03 -14.36 14.07
CA TRP A 290 -14.22 -14.67 15.48
C TRP A 290 -13.26 -13.88 16.35
N GLY A 291 -13.76 -13.10 17.32
CA GLY A 291 -12.99 -12.26 18.24
C GLY A 291 -13.11 -10.76 17.95
N ASP A 292 -12.19 -9.98 18.51
CA ASP A 292 -12.16 -8.52 18.40
C ASP A 292 -11.77 -8.06 16.99
N SER A 293 -12.15 -6.84 16.66
CA SER A 293 -11.78 -6.22 15.36
C SER A 293 -10.28 -5.92 15.29
N PRO A 294 -9.58 -6.27 14.21
CA PRO A 294 -8.20 -5.89 14.05
C PRO A 294 -8.04 -4.37 13.88
N LYS A 295 -6.91 -3.81 14.32
CA LYS A 295 -6.64 -2.35 14.24
C LYS A 295 -6.66 -1.78 12.80
N THR A 296 -6.42 -2.63 11.81
CA THR A 296 -6.30 -2.21 10.40
C THR A 296 -7.60 -2.28 9.62
N GLU A 297 -8.62 -2.96 10.14
CA GLU A 297 -9.85 -3.27 9.42
C GLU A 297 -10.99 -3.53 10.41
N ILE A 298 -12.20 -3.01 10.16
CA ILE A 298 -13.35 -3.27 11.01
C ILE A 298 -13.93 -4.63 10.66
N ARG A 299 -13.90 -5.56 11.62
CA ARG A 299 -14.54 -6.88 11.53
C ARG A 299 -15.37 -7.16 12.77
N HIS A 300 -16.58 -7.64 12.57
CA HIS A 300 -17.51 -7.96 13.66
C HIS A 300 -17.48 -9.45 13.95
N HIS A 301 -17.47 -9.78 15.22
CA HIS A 301 -17.53 -11.15 15.71
C HIS A 301 -18.76 -11.89 15.16
N GLY A 302 -18.59 -13.10 14.62
CA GLY A 302 -19.63 -13.92 14.04
C GLY A 302 -20.11 -13.52 12.64
N TYR A 303 -19.64 -12.38 12.08
CA TYR A 303 -20.04 -11.95 10.75
C TYR A 303 -19.25 -12.67 9.66
N TYR A 304 -19.89 -12.85 8.50
CA TYR A 304 -19.30 -13.48 7.32
C TYR A 304 -18.53 -12.45 6.48
N TYR A 305 -17.43 -12.91 5.90
CA TYR A 305 -16.54 -12.07 5.07
C TYR A 305 -16.10 -12.83 3.83
N PRO A 306 -15.96 -12.16 2.68
CA PRO A 306 -15.40 -12.77 1.50
C PRO A 306 -13.92 -13.11 1.69
N ALA A 307 -13.41 -14.03 0.87
CA ALA A 307 -11.98 -14.35 0.81
C ALA A 307 -11.14 -13.11 0.49
N CYS A 308 -9.93 -13.03 1.05
CA CYS A 308 -9.07 -11.87 0.84
C CYS A 308 -8.54 -11.80 -0.60
N LYS A 309 -8.58 -10.62 -1.24
CA LYS A 309 -8.08 -10.43 -2.61
C LYS A 309 -6.54 -10.46 -2.67
N GLY A 310 -5.84 -9.89 -1.68
CA GLY A 310 -4.39 -9.73 -1.74
C GLY A 310 -3.57 -11.02 -1.64
N LYS A 311 -4.07 -12.02 -0.90
CA LYS A 311 -3.34 -13.29 -0.65
C LYS A 311 -4.00 -14.49 -1.30
N CYS A 312 -5.34 -14.50 -1.39
CA CYS A 312 -6.10 -15.69 -1.77
C CYS A 312 -6.56 -15.66 -3.23
N GLU A 313 -6.69 -14.49 -3.85
CA GLU A 313 -7.29 -14.38 -5.19
C GLU A 313 -6.54 -15.21 -6.25
N PRO A 314 -5.20 -15.12 -6.44
CA PRO A 314 -4.50 -15.93 -7.42
C PRO A 314 -4.59 -17.44 -7.10
N ILE A 315 -4.59 -17.78 -5.80
CA ILE A 315 -4.68 -19.17 -5.33
C ILE A 315 -6.05 -19.74 -5.64
N LEU A 316 -7.13 -19.04 -5.24
CA LEU A 316 -8.50 -19.50 -5.44
C LEU A 316 -8.88 -19.51 -6.91
N HIS A 317 -8.41 -18.56 -7.74
CA HIS A 317 -8.61 -18.63 -9.19
C HIS A 317 -8.06 -19.92 -9.81
N HIS A 318 -6.91 -20.41 -9.33
CA HIS A 318 -6.39 -21.70 -9.75
C HIS A 318 -7.24 -22.86 -9.18
N MET A 319 -7.52 -22.84 -7.88
CA MET A 319 -8.22 -23.93 -7.20
C MET A 319 -9.63 -24.18 -7.74
N LEU A 320 -10.30 -23.14 -8.20
CA LEU A 320 -11.66 -23.20 -8.74
C LEU A 320 -11.73 -23.67 -10.20
N GLN A 321 -10.59 -23.80 -10.89
CA GLN A 321 -10.58 -24.31 -12.28
C GLN A 321 -11.08 -25.76 -12.32
N GLY A 322 -12.17 -25.97 -13.05
CA GLY A 322 -12.87 -27.25 -13.14
C GLY A 322 -14.16 -27.33 -12.35
N LEU A 323 -14.44 -26.37 -11.45
CA LEU A 323 -15.74 -26.25 -10.77
C LEU A 323 -16.71 -25.38 -11.58
N ARG A 324 -18.00 -25.67 -11.42
CA ARG A 324 -19.08 -24.74 -11.79
C ARG A 324 -19.27 -23.77 -10.63
N VAL A 325 -18.68 -22.58 -10.74
CA VAL A 325 -18.75 -21.53 -9.72
C VAL A 325 -19.87 -20.56 -10.05
N ASP A 326 -20.49 -19.98 -9.04
CA ASP A 326 -21.44 -18.87 -9.22
C ASP A 326 -20.78 -17.74 -9.99
N GLU A 327 -21.58 -17.09 -10.82
CA GLU A 327 -21.10 -15.88 -11.52
C GLU A 327 -20.78 -14.80 -10.49
N ASN A 328 -19.75 -14.02 -10.76
CA ASN A 328 -19.49 -12.84 -9.94
C ASN A 328 -20.72 -11.92 -10.05
N PRO A 329 -21.49 -11.70 -8.95
CA PRO A 329 -22.71 -10.88 -9.02
C PRO A 329 -22.47 -9.47 -9.57
N LEU A 330 -21.25 -8.97 -9.43
CA LEU A 330 -20.86 -7.67 -9.98
C LEU A 330 -20.70 -7.67 -11.49
N LEU A 331 -20.41 -8.85 -12.10
CA LEU A 331 -20.38 -8.99 -13.56
C LEU A 331 -21.81 -9.13 -14.11
N ALA A 332 -22.75 -9.67 -13.35
CA ALA A 332 -24.16 -9.73 -13.73
C ALA A 332 -24.81 -8.33 -13.82
N ASP A 333 -24.42 -7.39 -12.97
CA ASP A 333 -24.79 -5.97 -13.07
C ASP A 333 -23.95 -5.19 -14.12
N SER A 334 -22.82 -5.74 -14.57
CA SER A 334 -21.96 -5.11 -15.59
C SER A 334 -22.52 -5.24 -17.02
N HIS A 335 -23.64 -5.94 -17.24
CA HIS A 335 -24.43 -5.86 -18.48
C HIS A 335 -25.19 -4.53 -18.64
N ARG A 336 -25.11 -3.60 -17.68
CA ARG A 336 -25.32 -2.20 -17.98
C ARG A 336 -24.06 -1.69 -18.69
N GLU A 337 -24.16 -1.59 -20.01
CA GLU A 337 -23.20 -0.98 -20.93
C GLU A 337 -22.89 0.49 -20.55
N THR A 338 -22.16 0.71 -19.48
CA THR A 338 -21.47 2.00 -19.32
C THR A 338 -20.06 1.83 -19.84
N LYS A 339 -19.92 1.93 -21.16
CA LYS A 339 -18.64 2.11 -21.83
C LYS A 339 -17.91 3.25 -21.13
N LEU A 340 -16.66 3.04 -20.72
CA LEU A 340 -15.85 4.13 -20.18
C LEU A 340 -15.70 5.20 -21.27
N ASP A 341 -16.00 6.42 -20.92
CA ASP A 341 -15.83 7.58 -21.81
C ASP A 341 -14.33 7.97 -21.82
N ILE A 342 -13.61 7.56 -22.87
CA ILE A 342 -12.18 7.82 -23.06
C ILE A 342 -12.04 9.11 -23.86
N LEU A 343 -11.52 10.16 -23.23
CA LEU A 343 -11.33 11.48 -23.85
C LEU A 343 -9.97 11.64 -24.52
N TYR A 344 -8.97 10.88 -24.07
CA TYR A 344 -7.64 10.84 -24.68
C TYR A 344 -7.05 9.44 -24.52
N GLU A 345 -6.35 8.98 -25.53
CA GLU A 345 -5.68 7.68 -25.52
C GLU A 345 -4.50 7.67 -26.49
N ASP A 346 -3.38 7.07 -26.02
CA ASP A 346 -2.23 6.71 -26.85
C ASP A 346 -1.63 5.36 -26.39
N ASP A 347 -0.43 5.02 -26.84
CA ASP A 347 0.24 3.75 -26.48
C ASP A 347 0.66 3.68 -25.01
N TYR A 348 0.77 4.79 -24.28
CA TYR A 348 1.37 4.90 -22.95
C TYR A 348 0.39 5.24 -21.84
N LEU A 349 -0.64 6.01 -22.15
CA LEU A 349 -1.62 6.51 -21.18
C LEU A 349 -3.00 6.72 -21.78
N LEU A 350 -3.97 6.94 -20.91
CA LEU A 350 -5.31 7.36 -21.29
C LEU A 350 -5.91 8.27 -20.22
N VAL A 351 -6.84 9.12 -20.64
CA VAL A 351 -7.66 9.95 -19.75
C VAL A 351 -9.13 9.64 -20.00
N ILE A 352 -9.83 9.32 -18.94
CA ILE A 352 -11.24 8.98 -18.97
C ILE A 352 -12.07 10.02 -18.24
N ASN A 353 -13.31 10.18 -18.64
CA ASN A 353 -14.34 10.88 -17.90
C ASN A 353 -15.05 9.86 -17.00
N LYS A 354 -14.59 9.76 -15.73
CA LYS A 354 -15.16 8.81 -14.78
C LYS A 354 -16.60 9.19 -14.42
N PRO A 355 -17.57 8.30 -14.55
CA PRO A 355 -18.93 8.56 -14.09
C PRO A 355 -18.96 8.66 -12.56
N GLU A 356 -19.98 9.33 -12.02
CA GLU A 356 -20.28 9.27 -10.59
C GLU A 356 -20.70 7.86 -10.16
N GLY A 357 -20.60 7.58 -8.87
CA GLY A 357 -20.97 6.27 -8.31
C GLY A 357 -19.99 5.14 -8.58
N MET A 358 -19.00 5.33 -9.49
CA MET A 358 -17.97 4.35 -9.80
C MET A 358 -16.70 4.59 -8.98
N LEU A 359 -16.10 3.52 -8.45
CA LEU A 359 -14.80 3.59 -7.77
C LEU A 359 -13.66 3.82 -8.79
N SER A 360 -12.62 4.58 -8.41
CA SER A 360 -11.39 4.68 -9.21
C SER A 360 -10.57 3.38 -9.14
N VAL A 361 -10.48 2.79 -7.97
CA VAL A 361 -9.78 1.52 -7.68
C VAL A 361 -10.68 0.64 -6.82
N PRO A 362 -10.50 -0.69 -6.86
CA PRO A 362 -11.31 -1.59 -6.04
C PRO A 362 -11.31 -1.19 -4.57
N GLY A 363 -12.49 -1.13 -3.97
CA GLY A 363 -12.68 -0.90 -2.54
C GLY A 363 -12.61 -2.19 -1.74
N LYS A 364 -13.05 -2.15 -0.47
CA LYS A 364 -13.19 -3.34 0.38
C LYS A 364 -14.37 -4.25 -0.02
N GLY A 365 -15.29 -3.74 -0.84
CA GLY A 365 -16.40 -4.48 -1.44
C GLY A 365 -16.19 -4.68 -2.93
N ASP A 366 -17.11 -5.42 -3.56
CA ASP A 366 -17.02 -5.79 -4.98
C ASP A 366 -17.63 -4.74 -5.92
N ALA A 367 -17.69 -3.48 -5.49
CA ALA A 367 -18.18 -2.40 -6.35
C ALA A 367 -17.25 -2.23 -7.57
N ASP A 368 -17.87 -2.09 -8.73
CA ASP A 368 -17.20 -1.85 -10.00
C ASP A 368 -16.24 -0.65 -9.93
N SER A 369 -15.10 -0.75 -10.58
CA SER A 369 -14.09 0.30 -10.58
C SER A 369 -13.48 0.52 -11.96
N VAL A 370 -13.03 1.74 -12.18
CA VAL A 370 -12.27 2.09 -13.38
C VAL A 370 -11.08 1.15 -13.57
N TYR A 371 -10.34 0.86 -12.50
CA TYR A 371 -9.21 -0.07 -12.54
C TYR A 371 -9.60 -1.45 -13.10
N GLN A 372 -10.70 -2.05 -12.61
CA GLN A 372 -11.14 -3.37 -13.08
C GLN A 372 -11.51 -3.33 -14.56
N ARG A 373 -12.26 -2.31 -15.00
CA ARG A 373 -12.64 -2.15 -16.41
C ARG A 373 -11.43 -1.95 -17.32
N LEU A 374 -10.48 -1.09 -16.91
CA LEU A 374 -9.27 -0.86 -17.68
C LEU A 374 -8.37 -2.09 -17.71
N SER A 375 -8.29 -2.88 -16.63
CA SER A 375 -7.53 -4.14 -16.61
C SER A 375 -8.09 -5.19 -17.58
N ILE A 376 -9.40 -5.16 -17.84
CA ILE A 376 -10.06 -6.02 -18.83
C ILE A 376 -9.80 -5.49 -20.26
N LEU A 377 -9.91 -4.16 -20.45
CA LEU A 377 -9.71 -3.53 -21.77
C LEU A 377 -8.24 -3.55 -22.22
N TYR A 378 -7.30 -3.47 -21.26
CA TYR A 378 -5.86 -3.42 -21.53
C TYR A 378 -5.11 -4.50 -20.73
N PRO A 379 -5.29 -5.79 -21.05
CA PRO A 379 -4.65 -6.90 -20.34
C PRO A 379 -3.11 -6.88 -20.45
N GLU A 380 -2.57 -6.22 -21.48
CA GLU A 380 -1.12 -6.07 -21.73
C GLU A 380 -0.48 -4.92 -20.92
N ALA A 381 -1.25 -4.20 -20.10
CA ALA A 381 -0.70 -3.11 -19.30
C ALA A 381 0.34 -3.62 -18.28
N THR A 382 1.57 -3.12 -18.37
CA THR A 382 2.73 -3.62 -17.62
C THR A 382 2.91 -3.02 -16.21
N GLY A 383 1.94 -2.23 -15.72
CA GLY A 383 2.04 -1.56 -14.41
C GLY A 383 0.68 -1.29 -13.78
N PRO A 384 0.66 -0.70 -12.57
CA PRO A 384 -0.57 -0.22 -11.95
C PRO A 384 -1.20 0.82 -12.88
N ILE A 385 -2.39 0.54 -13.38
CA ILE A 385 -3.05 1.37 -14.40
C ILE A 385 -3.40 2.76 -13.83
N ILE A 386 -3.93 2.82 -12.59
CA ILE A 386 -4.42 4.07 -11.99
C ILE A 386 -3.28 4.90 -11.39
N VAL A 387 -3.14 6.13 -11.86
CA VAL A 387 -2.09 7.07 -11.41
C VAL A 387 -2.55 7.89 -10.19
N HIS A 388 -3.81 8.33 -10.18
CA HIS A 388 -4.46 9.06 -9.09
C HIS A 388 -5.90 8.60 -8.93
N ARG A 389 -6.59 9.08 -7.92
CA ARG A 389 -7.97 8.65 -7.64
C ARG A 389 -8.92 9.83 -7.46
N LEU A 390 -10.14 9.65 -7.91
CA LEU A 390 -11.32 10.44 -7.54
C LEU A 390 -12.15 9.66 -6.52
N ASP A 391 -12.89 10.34 -5.67
CA ASP A 391 -13.87 9.72 -4.79
C ASP A 391 -14.97 9.05 -5.63
N MET A 392 -15.66 8.05 -5.06
CA MET A 392 -16.72 7.31 -5.75
C MET A 392 -17.79 8.24 -6.32
N ALA A 393 -18.26 9.18 -5.51
CA ALA A 393 -19.30 10.14 -5.90
C ALA A 393 -18.80 11.28 -6.81
N THR A 394 -17.48 11.52 -6.92
CA THR A 394 -16.91 12.56 -7.78
C THR A 394 -16.79 12.04 -9.20
N SER A 395 -17.30 12.81 -10.16
CA SER A 395 -17.16 12.51 -11.61
C SER A 395 -16.02 13.32 -12.25
N GLY A 396 -15.64 12.98 -13.48
CA GLY A 396 -14.70 13.76 -14.32
C GLY A 396 -13.36 13.08 -14.58
N LEU A 397 -12.36 13.88 -14.94
CA LEU A 397 -11.10 13.44 -15.51
C LEU A 397 -10.27 12.57 -14.57
N LEU A 398 -9.97 11.36 -15.01
CA LEU A 398 -9.10 10.39 -14.35
C LEU A 398 -8.01 9.93 -15.31
N LEU A 399 -6.74 10.15 -14.93
CA LEU A 399 -5.56 9.77 -15.70
C LEU A 399 -5.12 8.35 -15.33
N ALA A 400 -4.88 7.53 -16.34
CA ALA A 400 -4.41 6.17 -16.22
C ALA A 400 -3.19 5.92 -17.13
N ALA A 401 -2.31 5.02 -16.74
CA ALA A 401 -1.10 4.66 -17.48
C ALA A 401 -1.17 3.21 -17.98
N LYS A 402 -0.78 2.95 -19.22
CA LYS A 402 -0.68 1.61 -19.79
C LYS A 402 0.66 0.93 -19.52
N THR A 403 1.73 1.72 -19.27
CA THR A 403 3.06 1.21 -19.02
C THR A 403 3.58 1.60 -17.63
N LYS A 404 4.48 0.80 -17.08
CA LYS A 404 5.12 1.06 -15.78
C LYS A 404 5.93 2.37 -15.81
N GLU A 405 6.61 2.65 -16.89
CA GLU A 405 7.42 3.86 -17.06
C GLU A 405 6.54 5.11 -17.06
N ALA A 406 5.46 5.12 -17.85
CA ALA A 406 4.50 6.21 -17.87
C ALA A 406 3.87 6.41 -16.47
N HIS A 407 3.50 5.32 -15.78
CA HIS A 407 2.95 5.38 -14.44
C HIS A 407 3.92 6.05 -13.46
N GLN A 408 5.20 5.65 -13.44
CA GLN A 408 6.21 6.22 -12.53
C GLN A 408 6.44 7.72 -12.79
N ASN A 409 6.52 8.12 -14.06
CA ASN A 409 6.68 9.52 -14.44
C ASN A 409 5.48 10.36 -14.01
N LEU A 410 4.27 9.93 -14.34
CA LEU A 410 3.03 10.64 -13.96
C LEU A 410 2.85 10.72 -12.44
N GLN A 411 3.19 9.68 -11.69
CA GLN A 411 3.21 9.75 -10.22
C GLN A 411 4.23 10.77 -9.70
N ALA A 412 5.41 10.87 -10.32
CA ALA A 412 6.39 11.90 -9.97
C ALA A 412 5.84 13.31 -10.23
N GLN A 413 5.11 13.52 -11.33
CA GLN A 413 4.45 14.80 -11.61
C GLN A 413 3.38 15.15 -10.56
N PHE A 414 2.56 14.17 -10.11
CA PHE A 414 1.62 14.38 -8.99
C PHE A 414 2.35 14.72 -7.69
N LYS A 415 3.43 14.01 -7.37
CA LYS A 415 4.24 14.24 -6.17
C LYS A 415 4.88 15.62 -6.18
N ASN A 416 5.39 16.06 -7.32
CA ASN A 416 6.05 17.34 -7.51
C ASN A 416 5.04 18.49 -7.76
N ARG A 417 3.73 18.19 -7.83
CA ARG A 417 2.63 19.16 -8.04
C ARG A 417 2.75 19.93 -9.34
N THR A 418 3.27 19.34 -10.38
CA THR A 418 3.37 19.94 -11.72
C THR A 418 2.09 19.74 -12.54
N ILE A 419 1.23 18.80 -12.14
CA ILE A 419 -0.08 18.57 -12.77
C ILE A 419 -1.07 19.65 -12.31
N GLN A 420 -1.70 20.33 -13.27
CA GLN A 420 -2.74 21.31 -13.00
C GLN A 420 -4.11 20.62 -13.02
N LYS A 421 -4.95 20.94 -12.07
CA LYS A 421 -6.30 20.36 -11.91
C LYS A 421 -7.29 21.48 -11.61
N ARG A 422 -8.47 21.41 -12.24
CA ARG A 422 -9.61 22.23 -11.88
C ARG A 422 -10.83 21.35 -11.68
N TYR A 423 -11.54 21.63 -10.61
CA TYR A 423 -12.82 20.99 -10.29
C TYR A 423 -13.90 22.05 -10.27
N ILE A 424 -15.05 21.74 -10.81
CA ILE A 424 -16.24 22.59 -10.69
C ILE A 424 -17.18 21.95 -9.66
N ALA A 425 -17.70 22.79 -8.77
CA ALA A 425 -18.66 22.37 -7.77
C ALA A 425 -19.80 23.38 -7.63
N LEU A 426 -20.99 22.89 -7.26
CA LEU A 426 -22.11 23.69 -6.84
C LEU A 426 -22.28 23.56 -5.33
N LEU A 427 -22.18 24.68 -4.61
CA LEU A 427 -22.26 24.72 -3.16
C LEU A 427 -23.65 25.13 -2.68
N GLU A 428 -24.08 24.61 -1.51
CA GLU A 428 -25.24 25.08 -0.78
C GLU A 428 -24.84 26.30 0.07
N GLY A 429 -25.24 27.48 -0.35
CA GLY A 429 -24.93 28.75 0.30
C GLY A 429 -24.16 29.70 -0.60
N GLU A 430 -24.03 30.95 -0.15
CA GLU A 430 -23.30 31.99 -0.86
C GLU A 430 -21.91 32.18 -0.25
N VAL A 431 -20.88 31.93 -1.03
CA VAL A 431 -19.48 32.20 -0.65
C VAL A 431 -19.24 33.71 -0.83
N PRO A 432 -18.90 34.44 0.25
CA PRO A 432 -18.84 35.92 0.16
C PRO A 432 -17.65 36.45 -0.65
N GLN A 433 -16.53 35.74 -0.66
CA GLN A 433 -15.29 36.14 -1.36
C GLN A 433 -15.23 35.54 -2.74
N ASP A 434 -14.80 36.31 -3.74
CA ASP A 434 -14.73 35.85 -5.13
C ASP A 434 -13.61 34.84 -5.38
N GLU A 435 -12.52 34.94 -4.64
CA GLU A 435 -11.39 34.03 -4.71
C GLU A 435 -10.67 33.95 -3.36
N GLY A 436 -9.92 32.88 -3.15
CA GLY A 436 -9.14 32.70 -1.92
C GLY A 436 -8.44 31.33 -1.86
N GLU A 437 -7.91 31.05 -0.68
CA GLU A 437 -7.28 29.79 -0.39
C GLU A 437 -7.78 29.20 0.94
N ILE A 438 -7.81 27.85 1.00
CA ILE A 438 -8.22 27.10 2.19
C ILE A 438 -7.05 26.20 2.58
N ARG A 439 -6.56 26.38 3.83
CA ARG A 439 -5.45 25.62 4.42
C ARG A 439 -5.94 24.92 5.68
N LEU A 440 -6.48 23.71 5.53
CA LEU A 440 -7.00 22.92 6.65
C LEU A 440 -6.38 21.51 6.59
N PRO A 441 -5.58 21.11 7.58
CA PRO A 441 -4.96 19.79 7.60
C PRO A 441 -6.01 18.70 7.86
N LEU A 442 -5.93 17.59 7.11
CA LEU A 442 -6.95 16.54 7.09
C LEU A 442 -6.42 15.20 7.57
N CYS A 443 -7.22 14.49 8.36
CA CYS A 443 -7.00 13.10 8.73
C CYS A 443 -8.32 12.31 8.69
N PRO A 444 -8.25 10.96 8.58
CA PRO A 444 -9.44 10.13 8.71
C PRO A 444 -10.10 10.30 10.08
N ASP A 445 -11.43 10.38 10.11
CA ASP A 445 -12.19 10.32 11.36
C ASP A 445 -12.03 8.90 11.95
N PRO A 446 -11.47 8.77 13.17
CA PRO A 446 -11.31 7.46 13.80
C PRO A 446 -12.63 6.79 14.18
N LEU A 447 -13.69 7.58 14.36
CA LEU A 447 -15.00 7.12 14.84
C LEU A 447 -16.03 6.94 13.73
N ASP A 448 -15.90 7.67 12.62
CA ASP A 448 -16.88 7.67 11.52
C ASP A 448 -16.20 7.60 10.15
N ARG A 449 -15.71 6.42 9.77
CA ARG A 449 -15.18 6.18 8.42
C ARG A 449 -16.32 5.99 7.41
N PRO A 450 -16.21 6.55 6.19
CA PRO A 450 -15.00 7.07 5.54
C PRO A 450 -14.73 8.58 5.72
N ARG A 451 -15.39 9.26 6.65
CA ARG A 451 -15.22 10.71 6.86
C ARG A 451 -13.79 11.12 7.13
N GLN A 452 -13.47 12.34 6.74
CA GLN A 452 -12.24 13.05 7.09
C GLN A 452 -12.59 14.23 7.99
N ILE A 453 -11.70 14.56 8.92
CA ILE A 453 -11.82 15.69 9.84
C ILE A 453 -10.61 16.61 9.73
N VAL A 454 -10.80 17.86 10.13
CA VAL A 454 -9.70 18.82 10.29
C VAL A 454 -9.03 18.56 11.64
N SER A 455 -7.71 18.41 11.64
CA SER A 455 -6.92 18.22 12.86
C SER A 455 -5.54 18.83 12.67
N GLU A 456 -5.18 19.79 13.52
CA GLU A 456 -3.84 20.40 13.50
C GLU A 456 -2.77 19.41 14.00
N GLU A 457 -3.12 18.50 14.89
CA GLU A 457 -2.18 17.55 15.50
C GLU A 457 -1.90 16.33 14.59
N PHE A 458 -2.94 15.73 13.99
CA PHE A 458 -2.85 14.49 13.22
C PHE A 458 -3.08 14.67 11.73
N GLY A 459 -3.50 15.86 11.31
CA GLY A 459 -3.87 16.15 9.93
C GLY A 459 -2.67 16.33 9.02
N LYS A 460 -2.77 15.79 7.80
CA LYS A 460 -1.80 16.06 6.75
C LYS A 460 -2.12 17.40 6.08
N PRO A 461 -1.13 18.27 5.85
CA PRO A 461 -1.36 19.57 5.22
C PRO A 461 -2.13 19.43 3.89
N ALA A 462 -3.16 20.25 3.74
CA ALA A 462 -3.96 20.33 2.53
C ALA A 462 -4.19 21.81 2.14
N LEU A 463 -4.10 22.10 0.84
CA LEU A 463 -4.23 23.43 0.27
C LEU A 463 -5.11 23.38 -0.97
N THR A 464 -6.14 24.24 -1.00
CA THR A 464 -7.03 24.43 -2.14
C THR A 464 -7.18 25.92 -2.42
N HIS A 465 -6.90 26.36 -3.64
CA HIS A 465 -7.32 27.67 -4.14
C HIS A 465 -8.71 27.54 -4.74
N TYR A 466 -9.49 28.61 -4.67
CA TYR A 466 -10.82 28.64 -5.27
C TYR A 466 -11.11 29.98 -5.95
N ARG A 467 -12.05 29.94 -6.90
CA ARG A 467 -12.62 31.12 -7.56
C ARG A 467 -14.12 30.88 -7.74
N VAL A 468 -14.91 31.82 -7.29
CA VAL A 468 -16.36 31.85 -7.53
C VAL A 468 -16.61 32.17 -9.01
N LEU A 469 -17.43 31.37 -9.64
CA LEU A 469 -17.84 31.57 -11.03
C LEU A 469 -19.18 32.30 -11.12
N GLU A 470 -20.13 31.89 -10.26
CA GLU A 470 -21.49 32.46 -10.25
C GLU A 470 -22.13 32.28 -8.86
N ARG A 471 -23.01 33.21 -8.49
CA ARG A 471 -23.89 33.11 -7.31
C ARG A 471 -25.34 33.27 -7.77
N THR A 472 -26.15 32.27 -7.52
CA THR A 472 -27.54 32.23 -7.98
C THR A 472 -28.45 31.56 -6.96
N SER A 473 -29.48 32.24 -6.49
CA SER A 473 -30.54 31.65 -5.65
C SER A 473 -30.03 30.94 -4.38
N GLY A 474 -29.09 31.56 -3.67
CA GLY A 474 -28.53 30.98 -2.43
C GLY A 474 -27.56 29.82 -2.66
N LYS A 475 -27.06 29.64 -3.90
CA LYS A 475 -26.02 28.67 -4.26
C LYS A 475 -24.84 29.38 -4.89
N THR A 476 -23.68 28.74 -4.84
CA THR A 476 -22.44 29.24 -5.44
C THR A 476 -21.86 28.18 -6.38
N LEU A 477 -21.71 28.53 -7.66
CA LEU A 477 -20.90 27.77 -8.61
C LEU A 477 -19.44 28.20 -8.43
N ILE A 478 -18.55 27.25 -8.19
CA ILE A 478 -17.15 27.52 -7.81
C ILE A 478 -16.18 26.63 -8.56
N ALA A 479 -15.02 27.20 -8.90
CA ALA A 479 -13.86 26.44 -9.40
C ALA A 479 -12.85 26.23 -8.27
N PHE A 480 -12.46 24.98 -8.01
CA PHE A 480 -11.41 24.60 -7.07
C PHE A 480 -10.14 24.20 -7.81
N TYR A 481 -9.00 24.64 -7.29
CA TYR A 481 -7.66 24.35 -7.79
C TYR A 481 -6.83 23.69 -6.67
N PRO A 482 -6.99 22.37 -6.42
CA PRO A 482 -6.31 21.69 -5.32
C PRO A 482 -4.81 21.54 -5.59
N GLN A 483 -3.97 22.11 -4.73
CA GLN A 483 -2.51 21.96 -4.73
C GLN A 483 -2.07 20.62 -4.12
N THR A 484 -2.89 20.06 -3.26
CA THR A 484 -2.73 18.75 -2.64
C THR A 484 -3.90 17.86 -3.03
N GLY A 485 -3.79 16.55 -2.78
CA GLY A 485 -4.84 15.57 -3.10
C GLY A 485 -5.12 14.66 -1.90
N ARG A 486 -5.70 15.21 -0.81
CA ARG A 486 -6.14 14.40 0.33
C ARG A 486 -7.53 13.85 0.08
N THR A 487 -7.83 12.70 0.68
CA THR A 487 -9.17 12.10 0.64
C THR A 487 -10.21 13.13 1.07
N HIS A 488 -11.30 13.26 0.33
CA HIS A 488 -12.39 14.21 0.55
C HIS A 488 -11.97 15.69 0.70
N GLN A 489 -10.77 16.08 0.23
CA GLN A 489 -10.21 17.41 0.50
C GLN A 489 -11.18 18.53 0.13
N LEU A 490 -11.69 18.57 -1.09
CA LEU A 490 -12.58 19.64 -1.56
C LEU A 490 -13.91 19.65 -0.80
N ARG A 491 -14.41 18.47 -0.45
CA ARG A 491 -15.66 18.28 0.26
C ARG A 491 -15.57 18.84 1.69
N VAL A 492 -14.47 18.52 2.40
CA VAL A 492 -14.23 19.06 3.76
C VAL A 492 -13.92 20.55 3.71
N HIS A 493 -13.08 21.00 2.78
CA HIS A 493 -12.73 22.41 2.64
C HIS A 493 -13.97 23.30 2.34
N ALA A 494 -14.92 22.77 1.56
CA ALA A 494 -16.18 23.47 1.28
C ALA A 494 -17.10 23.52 2.51
N ALA A 495 -17.25 22.40 3.23
CA ALA A 495 -18.24 22.26 4.31
C ALA A 495 -17.77 22.81 5.67
N HIS A 496 -16.45 22.75 5.96
CA HIS A 496 -15.92 23.07 7.29
C HIS A 496 -16.11 24.56 7.63
N PRO A 497 -16.45 24.90 8.90
CA PRO A 497 -16.65 26.32 9.31
C PRO A 497 -15.44 27.23 9.11
N GLN A 498 -14.22 26.69 9.23
CA GLN A 498 -12.97 27.42 8.94
C GLN A 498 -12.58 27.39 7.44
N GLY A 499 -13.34 26.69 6.61
CA GLY A 499 -13.26 26.74 5.15
C GLY A 499 -14.29 27.68 4.58
N LEU A 500 -15.10 27.19 3.61
CA LEU A 500 -16.16 28.04 3.01
C LEU A 500 -17.48 28.02 3.79
N HIS A 501 -17.66 27.09 4.69
CA HIS A 501 -18.92 26.86 5.44
C HIS A 501 -20.16 26.71 4.51
N CYS A 502 -19.92 26.27 3.28
CA CYS A 502 -20.90 26.01 2.24
C CYS A 502 -20.66 24.61 1.67
N PRO A 503 -21.33 23.56 2.17
CA PRO A 503 -21.12 22.20 1.68
C PRO A 503 -21.46 22.08 0.20
N ILE A 504 -20.83 21.11 -0.47
CA ILE A 504 -21.15 20.81 -1.87
C ILE A 504 -22.55 20.18 -1.91
N LEU A 505 -23.39 20.64 -2.84
CA LEU A 505 -24.73 20.11 -3.03
C LEU A 505 -24.66 18.60 -3.30
N GLY A 506 -25.48 17.84 -2.58
CA GLY A 506 -25.54 16.38 -2.69
C GLY A 506 -24.42 15.63 -1.97
N ASP A 507 -23.65 16.29 -1.11
CA ASP A 507 -22.66 15.63 -0.28
C ASP A 507 -23.30 14.92 0.92
N GLU A 508 -23.49 13.61 0.82
CA GLU A 508 -24.11 12.80 1.89
C GLU A 508 -23.27 12.73 3.18
N LEU A 509 -21.96 13.00 3.11
CA LEU A 509 -21.07 12.93 4.27
C LEU A 509 -20.94 14.26 4.99
N TYR A 510 -20.88 15.38 4.28
CA TYR A 510 -20.57 16.69 4.85
C TYR A 510 -21.68 17.73 4.67
N GLY A 511 -22.76 17.40 3.97
CA GLY A 511 -23.90 18.25 3.67
C GLY A 511 -25.21 17.46 3.67
N ARG A 512 -26.03 17.67 2.65
CA ARG A 512 -27.33 17.03 2.47
C ARG A 512 -27.34 16.19 1.19
N LYS A 513 -27.99 15.04 1.23
CA LYS A 513 -28.19 14.17 0.07
C LYS A 513 -29.02 14.89 -0.99
N ALA A 514 -28.60 14.79 -2.25
CA ALA A 514 -29.36 15.16 -3.42
C ALA A 514 -29.27 14.06 -4.49
N GLU A 515 -29.64 14.34 -5.72
CA GLU A 515 -29.59 13.41 -6.84
C GLU A 515 -28.19 12.88 -7.08
N ARG A 516 -27.18 13.75 -6.95
CA ARG A 516 -25.76 13.43 -7.10
C ARG A 516 -24.89 14.34 -6.23
N LEU A 517 -23.58 13.99 -6.10
CA LEU A 517 -22.57 14.95 -5.63
C LEU A 517 -22.24 15.91 -6.77
N TYR A 518 -22.51 17.20 -6.60
CA TYR A 518 -22.24 18.24 -7.57
C TYR A 518 -20.77 18.68 -7.52
N LEU A 519 -19.86 17.73 -7.78
CA LEU A 519 -18.41 17.92 -7.85
C LEU A 519 -17.86 17.15 -9.07
N HIS A 520 -17.17 17.87 -9.96
CA HIS A 520 -16.67 17.36 -11.22
C HIS A 520 -15.24 17.80 -11.49
N ALA A 521 -14.33 16.84 -11.78
CA ALA A 521 -12.96 17.10 -12.23
C ALA A 521 -12.98 17.51 -13.70
N GLU A 522 -13.07 18.82 -13.96
CA GLU A 522 -13.35 19.35 -15.30
C GLU A 522 -12.10 19.55 -16.14
N TYR A 523 -10.95 19.88 -15.53
CA TYR A 523 -9.71 20.19 -16.26
C TYR A 523 -8.52 19.47 -15.68
N LEU A 524 -7.67 18.95 -16.58
CA LEU A 524 -6.41 18.30 -16.25
C LEU A 524 -5.35 18.70 -17.27
N ALA A 525 -4.19 19.19 -16.77
CA ALA A 525 -3.02 19.43 -17.62
C ALA A 525 -1.76 18.78 -17.01
N PHE A 526 -1.01 18.09 -17.84
CA PHE A 526 0.21 17.38 -17.46
C PHE A 526 1.21 17.33 -18.62
N THR A 527 2.46 16.97 -18.33
CA THR A 527 3.48 16.72 -19.35
C THR A 527 3.46 15.26 -19.73
N HIS A 528 3.36 14.98 -21.04
CA HIS A 528 3.39 13.60 -21.53
C HIS A 528 4.70 12.91 -21.15
N PRO A 529 4.65 11.69 -20.52
CA PRO A 529 5.82 11.06 -19.94
C PRO A 529 6.92 10.67 -20.93
N ILE A 530 6.58 10.52 -22.20
CA ILE A 530 7.50 10.08 -23.28
C ILE A 530 7.83 11.25 -24.23
N THR A 531 6.82 11.95 -24.76
CA THR A 531 7.04 13.03 -25.76
C THR A 531 7.44 14.35 -25.13
N SER A 532 7.23 14.53 -23.82
CA SER A 532 7.43 15.78 -23.08
C SER A 532 6.54 16.94 -23.53
N GLU A 533 5.52 16.68 -24.33
CA GLU A 533 4.51 17.65 -24.73
C GLU A 533 3.54 17.95 -23.60
N LYS A 534 3.05 19.19 -23.52
CA LYS A 534 1.99 19.55 -22.59
C LYS A 534 0.64 19.10 -23.15
N ILE A 535 -0.07 18.28 -22.40
CA ILE A 535 -1.41 17.81 -22.71
C ILE A 535 -2.41 18.52 -21.80
N GLU A 536 -3.46 19.07 -22.38
CA GLU A 536 -4.57 19.73 -21.68
C GLU A 536 -5.89 19.10 -22.13
N ILE A 537 -6.69 18.66 -21.16
CA ILE A 537 -7.96 17.96 -21.40
C ILE A 537 -9.05 18.60 -20.56
N HIS A 538 -10.22 18.74 -21.18
CA HIS A 538 -11.44 19.22 -20.56
C HIS A 538 -12.53 18.16 -20.63
N ALA A 539 -13.32 18.05 -19.56
CA ALA A 539 -14.54 17.27 -19.53
C ALA A 539 -15.74 18.20 -19.33
N GLU A 540 -16.81 17.94 -20.04
CA GLU A 540 -18.06 18.69 -19.90
C GLU A 540 -18.63 18.51 -18.49
N VAL A 541 -19.05 19.62 -17.86
CA VAL A 541 -19.61 19.60 -16.51
C VAL A 541 -21.10 19.22 -16.58
N PRO A 542 -21.50 18.05 -16.05
CA PRO A 542 -22.83 17.48 -16.29
C PRO A 542 -23.98 18.18 -15.57
N PHE A 543 -23.71 19.25 -14.84
CA PHE A 543 -24.70 20.04 -14.08
C PHE A 543 -24.60 21.54 -14.31
N CYS A 544 -23.77 21.98 -15.26
CA CYS A 544 -23.80 23.34 -15.76
C CYS A 544 -24.63 23.35 -17.05
N PRO A 545 -25.55 24.31 -17.27
CA PRO A 545 -26.16 24.46 -18.56
C PRO A 545 -25.06 24.75 -19.57
N THR A 546 -25.02 23.96 -20.66
CA THR A 546 -24.20 24.27 -21.82
C THR A 546 -24.57 25.68 -22.30
N SER A 547 -23.61 26.59 -22.24
CA SER A 547 -23.76 27.86 -23.00
C SER A 547 -23.78 27.46 -24.47
N GLU A 548 -25.00 27.46 -25.08
CA GLU A 548 -25.19 27.42 -26.52
C GLU A 548 -24.49 28.62 -27.17
#